data_674bb030f67331125172d3b1a8f525b5
#
_entry.id   674bb030f67331125172d3b1a8f525b5
#
_cell.length_a   1.000
_cell.length_b   1.000
_cell.length_c   1.000
_cell.angle_alpha   90.00
_cell.angle_beta   90.00
_cell.angle_gamma   90.00
#
_symmetry.space_group_name_H-M   'P 1'
#
loop_
_entity.id
_entity.type
_entity.pdbx_description
1 polymer ?
#
loop_
_entity_poly.entity_id
_entity_poly.type
_entity_poly.pdbx_seq_one_letter_code
_entity_poly.pdbx_strand_id
1 'polypeptide(L)'
;MGIASLPSCRIVAPLHAGVRPRSTTALRPRWRMPVLALGALLLIGCTPRPPGPPAIAQTAQLKRVVAVFRHGVRAPLQGEAAAAHYADAPWPQWSTPASLLTPHGRIGVQLSGDYLRQWLAQQGVLPLSGCPAAGSVSVWANTDQRTIDSGALLAEALAPGCGIVAGHRQAGSNDPLFRPIEAGAVPFDGTAAVAAIEKQTGGPAALLRGHAAELQAMQQILGCTRTPCDFAQMPSTLAPSANGRGLALGGPIDLTSGTGEVLLLQYAEGLPLSQVGWGRATPERLTQVSRLHALLFDIYARPHYMASRSGAPLAREVLQRFGDVQAPKVSVFVGSDTHIAALSSLLGVHFHLPGYGADDPPPGGALLLELWREPNGQQVVRAKYLAQSLDQLRTLAPLDLAHPPLQQELALGLCTGEQRMACPLKAFAQALEQQLQREP
;
A
#
# COMPACT_ATOMS: atom_id res chain seq x y z
N MET A 1 -30.48 -9.21 38.35
CA MET A 1 -31.89 -9.61 38.21
C MET A 1 -32.20 -9.61 36.70
N GLY A 2 -32.15 -10.79 36.13
CA GLY A 2 -32.38 -10.97 34.68
C GLY A 2 -33.82 -11.34 34.44
N ILE A 3 -34.40 -10.73 33.42
CA ILE A 3 -35.72 -11.08 32.90
C ILE A 3 -35.49 -11.88 31.61
N ALA A 4 -35.84 -13.17 31.69
CA ALA A 4 -35.85 -14.06 30.53
C ALA A 4 -37.10 -13.79 29.68
N SER A 5 -36.92 -13.49 28.40
CA SER A 5 -38.00 -13.37 27.43
C SER A 5 -38.34 -14.73 26.83
N LEU A 6 -39.63 -15.08 26.90
CA LEU A 6 -40.25 -16.29 26.34
C LEU A 6 -40.36 -16.20 24.78
N PRO A 7 -40.18 -17.30 24.05
CA PRO A 7 -40.33 -17.29 22.59
C PRO A 7 -41.81 -17.38 22.18
N SER A 8 -42.24 -16.53 21.24
CA SER A 8 -43.55 -16.47 20.65
C SER A 8 -43.75 -17.62 19.65
N CYS A 9 -44.78 -18.46 19.83
CA CYS A 9 -45.29 -19.41 18.81
C CYS A 9 -46.13 -18.67 17.76
N ARG A 10 -45.74 -18.72 16.49
CA ARG A 10 -46.60 -18.35 15.36
C ARG A 10 -47.25 -19.59 14.78
N ILE A 11 -48.62 -19.56 14.69
CA ILE A 11 -49.44 -20.57 14.04
C ILE A 11 -49.45 -20.28 12.53
N VAL A 12 -49.06 -21.26 11.71
CA VAL A 12 -49.19 -21.22 10.26
C VAL A 12 -50.26 -22.22 9.87
N ALA A 13 -51.36 -21.74 9.30
CA ALA A 13 -52.45 -22.57 8.78
C ALA A 13 -52.12 -23.02 7.34
N PRO A 14 -52.50 -24.24 6.92
CA PRO A 14 -52.28 -24.70 5.56
C PRO A 14 -53.37 -24.24 4.61
N LEU A 15 -53.03 -23.79 3.43
CA LEU A 15 -53.88 -23.48 2.30
C LEU A 15 -54.37 -24.77 1.62
N HIS A 16 -55.69 -24.94 1.53
CA HIS A 16 -56.34 -25.98 0.73
C HIS A 16 -56.42 -25.59 -0.73
N ALA A 17 -55.92 -26.45 -1.59
CA ALA A 17 -56.23 -26.44 -3.04
C ALA A 17 -57.33 -27.46 -3.33
N GLY A 18 -58.44 -26.97 -3.87
CA GLY A 18 -59.62 -27.80 -4.18
C GLY A 18 -59.51 -28.51 -5.52
N VAL A 19 -59.92 -29.76 -5.50
CA VAL A 19 -60.27 -30.54 -6.73
C VAL A 19 -61.68 -31.08 -6.55
N ARG A 20 -62.56 -30.79 -7.52
CA ARG A 20 -63.94 -31.29 -7.53
C ARG A 20 -64.07 -32.71 -8.07
N PRO A 21 -65.03 -33.55 -7.54
CA PRO A 21 -65.18 -34.88 -7.99
C PRO A 21 -66.41 -35.02 -9.01
N ARG A 22 -66.31 -36.05 -9.81
CA ARG A 22 -67.43 -36.59 -10.59
C ARG A 22 -68.17 -37.71 -9.82
N SER A 23 -69.45 -37.65 -9.88
CA SER A 23 -70.48 -38.56 -9.33
C SER A 23 -70.46 -39.95 -9.92
N THR A 24 -70.70 -40.98 -9.10
CA THR A 24 -71.54 -42.15 -9.46
C THR A 24 -72.18 -42.74 -8.20
N THR A 25 -73.49 -43.04 -8.33
CA THR A 25 -74.44 -43.60 -7.41
C THR A 25 -74.25 -45.08 -7.12
N ALA A 26 -74.46 -45.52 -5.86
CA ALA A 26 -75.20 -46.76 -5.55
C ALA A 26 -75.36 -47.02 -4.02
N LEU A 27 -76.61 -47.11 -3.64
CA LEU A 27 -77.34 -47.97 -2.70
C LEU A 27 -76.79 -48.51 -1.35
N ARG A 28 -77.64 -48.25 -0.33
CA ARG A 28 -77.64 -48.64 1.08
C ARG A 28 -77.50 -50.16 1.38
N PRO A 29 -77.20 -50.59 2.64
CA PRO A 29 -78.19 -50.54 3.75
C PRO A 29 -77.67 -50.13 5.14
N ARG A 30 -78.67 -49.82 5.98
CA ARG A 30 -78.53 -49.38 7.37
C ARG A 30 -78.15 -50.51 8.31
N TRP A 31 -77.16 -50.30 9.18
CA TRP A 31 -77.09 -50.99 10.48
C TRP A 31 -76.75 -49.97 11.58
N ARG A 32 -77.53 -50.02 12.67
CA ARG A 32 -77.38 -49.22 13.86
C ARG A 32 -76.46 -49.99 14.85
N MET A 33 -75.49 -49.35 15.44
CA MET A 33 -74.93 -49.75 16.73
C MET A 33 -74.24 -48.57 17.45
N PRO A 34 -74.05 -48.64 18.78
CA PRO A 34 -74.11 -47.47 19.67
C PRO A 34 -72.86 -46.76 19.84
N VAL A 35 -72.93 -45.48 20.21
CA VAL A 35 -71.87 -44.54 20.52
C VAL A 35 -71.26 -44.92 21.87
N LEU A 36 -69.99 -45.33 21.85
CA LEU A 36 -69.12 -45.29 23.00
C LEU A 36 -68.14 -44.13 22.80
N ALA A 37 -68.30 -43.09 23.62
CA ALA A 37 -67.38 -41.97 23.67
C ALA A 37 -66.14 -42.36 24.39
N LEU A 38 -65.03 -42.61 23.68
CA LEU A 38 -63.69 -42.68 24.24
C LEU A 38 -63.01 -41.32 24.03
N GLY A 39 -62.83 -40.58 25.14
CA GLY A 39 -62.06 -39.34 25.13
C GLY A 39 -60.57 -39.65 24.95
N ALA A 40 -60.05 -39.38 23.77
CA ALA A 40 -58.63 -39.41 23.51
C ALA A 40 -57.97 -38.06 23.93
N LEU A 41 -57.29 -38.03 25.07
CA LEU A 41 -56.37 -36.96 25.44
C LEU A 41 -55.21 -36.95 24.47
N LEU A 42 -55.22 -36.01 23.56
CA LEU A 42 -54.04 -35.70 22.74
C LEU A 42 -52.99 -34.96 23.59
N LEU A 43 -52.03 -35.70 24.12
CA LEU A 43 -50.79 -35.15 24.67
C LEU A 43 -49.96 -34.64 23.47
N ILE A 44 -50.02 -33.33 23.21
CA ILE A 44 -49.13 -32.66 22.25
C ILE A 44 -47.75 -32.57 22.92
N GLY A 45 -46.90 -33.55 22.72
CA GLY A 45 -45.50 -33.52 23.07
C GLY A 45 -44.77 -32.52 22.21
N CYS A 46 -44.35 -31.37 22.74
CA CYS A 46 -43.37 -30.52 22.12
C CYS A 46 -42.00 -31.23 22.07
N THR A 47 -41.68 -31.87 20.97
CA THR A 47 -40.29 -32.33 20.74
C THR A 47 -39.40 -31.13 20.51
N PRO A 48 -38.31 -30.97 21.28
CA PRO A 48 -37.33 -29.88 20.98
C PRO A 48 -36.74 -30.14 19.61
N ARG A 49 -36.82 -29.08 18.74
CA ARG A 49 -36.20 -29.08 17.43
C ARG A 49 -34.71 -29.27 17.61
N PRO A 50 -34.07 -30.22 16.90
CA PRO A 50 -32.61 -30.35 16.97
C PRO A 50 -31.94 -29.03 16.64
N PRO A 51 -30.86 -28.63 17.34
CA PRO A 51 -30.13 -27.43 17.02
C PRO A 51 -29.73 -27.49 15.53
N GLY A 52 -30.02 -26.43 14.80
CA GLY A 52 -29.60 -26.30 13.40
C GLY A 52 -28.07 -26.43 13.34
N PRO A 53 -27.50 -26.83 12.19
CA PRO A 53 -26.07 -26.91 12.02
C PRO A 53 -25.46 -25.58 12.47
N PRO A 54 -24.29 -25.61 13.18
CA PRO A 54 -23.64 -24.40 13.63
C PRO A 54 -23.43 -23.48 12.42
N ALA A 55 -23.86 -22.24 12.54
CA ALA A 55 -23.64 -21.23 11.50
C ALA A 55 -22.12 -21.20 11.28
N ILE A 56 -21.68 -21.51 10.05
CA ILE A 56 -20.27 -21.39 9.66
C ILE A 56 -19.90 -19.94 9.98
N ALA A 57 -18.95 -19.76 10.90
CA ALA A 57 -18.46 -18.43 11.26
C ALA A 57 -17.96 -17.76 9.97
N GLN A 58 -18.66 -16.72 9.53
CA GLN A 58 -18.22 -15.97 8.37
C GLN A 58 -16.89 -15.32 8.74
N THR A 59 -15.84 -15.59 7.96
CA THR A 59 -14.55 -14.93 8.08
C THR A 59 -14.57 -13.58 7.36
N ALA A 60 -13.72 -12.65 7.81
CA ALA A 60 -13.52 -11.40 7.08
C ALA A 60 -13.08 -11.69 5.64
N GLN A 61 -13.59 -10.91 4.67
CA GLN A 61 -13.36 -11.11 3.24
C GLN A 61 -12.73 -9.89 2.63
N LEU A 62 -11.56 -10.04 2.00
CA LEU A 62 -10.95 -9.00 1.19
C LEU A 62 -11.79 -8.73 -0.07
N LYS A 63 -12.18 -7.50 -0.30
CA LYS A 63 -13.03 -7.09 -1.43
C LYS A 63 -12.26 -6.34 -2.49
N ARG A 64 -11.35 -5.45 -2.10
CA ARG A 64 -10.53 -4.64 -3.00
C ARG A 64 -9.17 -4.34 -2.40
N VAL A 65 -8.21 -4.10 -3.28
CA VAL A 65 -6.88 -3.63 -2.95
C VAL A 65 -6.54 -2.44 -3.84
N VAL A 66 -6.04 -1.39 -3.23
CA VAL A 66 -5.31 -0.31 -3.89
C VAL A 66 -3.86 -0.42 -3.44
N ALA A 67 -2.95 -0.68 -4.37
CA ALA A 67 -1.53 -0.81 -4.12
C ALA A 67 -0.77 0.34 -4.80
N VAL A 68 0.04 1.07 -4.01
CA VAL A 68 0.94 2.10 -4.54
C VAL A 68 2.36 1.58 -4.44
N PHE A 69 2.94 1.24 -5.59
CA PHE A 69 4.28 0.69 -5.71
C PHE A 69 5.33 1.77 -5.99
N ARG A 70 6.49 1.66 -5.36
CA ARG A 70 7.71 2.25 -5.87
C ARG A 70 8.23 1.38 -7.01
N HIS A 71 8.78 2.00 -8.09
CA HIS A 71 9.49 1.26 -9.14
C HIS A 71 10.59 0.37 -8.57
N GLY A 72 11.03 -0.63 -9.33
CA GLY A 72 12.12 -1.54 -8.94
C GLY A 72 13.50 -0.88 -8.91
N VAL A 73 14.53 -1.70 -8.65
CA VAL A 73 15.93 -1.25 -8.66
C VAL A 73 16.28 -0.63 -10.02
N ARG A 74 16.87 0.55 -9.98
CA ARG A 74 17.28 1.36 -11.14
C ARG A 74 18.73 1.80 -11.04
N ALA A 75 19.33 2.16 -12.15
CA ALA A 75 20.58 2.92 -12.11
C ALA A 75 20.33 4.31 -11.48
N PRO A 76 21.32 4.89 -10.79
CA PRO A 76 21.19 6.19 -10.16
C PRO A 76 20.70 7.28 -11.10
N LEU A 77 20.00 8.27 -10.56
CA LEU A 77 19.68 9.49 -11.31
C LEU A 77 20.99 10.28 -11.54
N GLN A 78 21.01 11.08 -12.59
CA GLN A 78 22.13 11.97 -12.81
C GLN A 78 22.25 12.96 -11.64
N GLY A 79 23.41 13.00 -11.01
CA GLY A 79 23.70 13.88 -9.85
C GLY A 79 23.12 13.40 -8.52
N GLU A 80 22.44 12.26 -8.45
CA GLU A 80 21.81 11.76 -7.21
C GLU A 80 22.82 11.50 -6.08
N ALA A 81 24.00 10.98 -6.39
CA ALA A 81 25.09 10.87 -5.43
C ALA A 81 25.79 12.22 -5.24
N ALA A 82 25.10 13.20 -4.67
CA ALA A 82 25.60 14.57 -4.54
C ALA A 82 26.88 14.67 -3.71
N ALA A 83 27.09 13.77 -2.73
CA ALA A 83 28.33 13.66 -1.98
C ALA A 83 29.46 12.88 -2.71
N ALA A 84 29.27 12.53 -3.98
CA ALA A 84 30.22 11.72 -4.74
C ALA A 84 31.64 12.33 -4.80
N HIS A 85 31.76 13.65 -4.84
CA HIS A 85 33.02 14.36 -4.92
C HIS A 85 33.88 14.27 -3.64
N TYR A 86 33.28 13.83 -2.51
CA TYR A 86 34.03 13.55 -1.27
C TYR A 86 34.60 12.13 -1.24
N ALA A 87 34.20 11.26 -2.15
CA ALA A 87 34.68 9.88 -2.17
C ALA A 87 36.16 9.80 -2.54
N ASP A 88 36.92 8.93 -1.86
CA ASP A 88 38.33 8.70 -2.12
C ASP A 88 38.62 7.95 -3.43
N ALA A 89 37.59 7.29 -4.00
CA ALA A 89 37.69 6.50 -5.21
C ALA A 89 36.52 6.77 -6.17
N PRO A 90 36.67 6.51 -7.49
CA PRO A 90 35.61 6.63 -8.46
C PRO A 90 34.42 5.74 -8.11
N TRP A 91 33.22 6.22 -8.42
CA TRP A 91 32.00 5.44 -8.24
C TRP A 91 31.97 4.23 -9.19
N PRO A 92 31.42 3.10 -8.75
CA PRO A 92 31.19 1.94 -9.61
C PRO A 92 30.38 2.33 -10.87
N GLN A 93 30.78 1.75 -11.99
CA GLN A 93 30.05 1.95 -13.24
C GLN A 93 28.82 1.07 -13.29
N TRP A 94 27.70 1.63 -13.73
CA TRP A 94 26.45 0.91 -13.97
C TRP A 94 26.38 0.49 -15.44
N SER A 95 25.98 -0.76 -15.69
CA SER A 95 25.74 -1.25 -17.06
C SER A 95 24.46 -0.68 -17.69
N THR A 96 23.52 -0.22 -16.84
CA THR A 96 22.26 0.40 -17.25
C THR A 96 22.43 1.93 -17.26
N PRO A 97 21.93 2.63 -18.29
CA PRO A 97 21.94 4.09 -18.30
C PRO A 97 21.22 4.70 -17.09
N ALA A 98 21.66 5.92 -16.73
CA ALA A 98 21.10 6.64 -15.57
C ALA A 98 19.57 6.67 -15.58
N SER A 99 18.95 6.54 -14.40
CA SER A 99 17.51 6.59 -14.14
C SER A 99 16.67 5.42 -14.67
N LEU A 100 17.22 4.52 -15.47
CA LEU A 100 16.46 3.41 -16.06
C LEU A 100 16.40 2.22 -15.10
N LEU A 101 15.27 1.50 -15.15
CA LEU A 101 15.09 0.22 -14.47
C LEU A 101 16.12 -0.79 -14.97
N THR A 102 16.85 -1.43 -14.06
CA THR A 102 17.88 -2.39 -14.43
C THR A 102 17.29 -3.74 -14.84
N PRO A 103 18.01 -4.60 -15.56
CA PRO A 103 17.60 -5.99 -15.77
C PRO A 103 17.36 -6.74 -14.45
N HIS A 104 18.19 -6.51 -13.45
CA HIS A 104 18.04 -7.07 -12.11
C HIS A 104 16.76 -6.54 -11.43
N GLY A 105 16.52 -5.24 -11.47
CA GLY A 105 15.31 -4.60 -10.95
C GLY A 105 14.03 -5.10 -11.62
N ARG A 106 14.07 -5.43 -12.92
CA ARG A 106 12.93 -6.05 -13.64
C ARG A 106 12.53 -7.38 -13.02
N ILE A 107 13.50 -8.24 -12.71
CA ILE A 107 13.25 -9.54 -12.07
C ILE A 107 12.69 -9.33 -10.65
N GLY A 108 13.26 -8.41 -9.87
CA GLY A 108 12.75 -8.08 -8.53
C GLY A 108 11.27 -7.62 -8.54
N VAL A 109 10.87 -6.78 -9.52
CA VAL A 109 9.47 -6.36 -9.69
C VAL A 109 8.58 -7.55 -10.06
N GLN A 110 9.02 -8.41 -10.97
CA GLN A 110 8.30 -9.62 -11.36
C GLN A 110 8.01 -10.50 -10.13
N LEU A 111 9.04 -10.79 -9.33
CA LEU A 111 8.91 -11.59 -8.10
C LEU A 111 7.90 -10.97 -7.11
N SER A 112 7.92 -9.65 -6.93
CA SER A 112 6.93 -8.96 -6.09
C SER A 112 5.50 -9.10 -6.62
N GLY A 113 5.33 -8.99 -7.93
CA GLY A 113 4.03 -9.19 -8.60
C GLY A 113 3.53 -10.62 -8.51
N ASP A 114 4.41 -11.62 -8.67
CA ASP A 114 4.08 -13.05 -8.54
C ASP A 114 3.64 -13.40 -7.12
N TYR A 115 4.31 -12.86 -6.11
CA TYR A 115 3.89 -12.98 -4.72
C TYR A 115 2.51 -12.35 -4.50
N LEU A 116 2.31 -11.11 -4.98
CA LEU A 116 1.04 -10.40 -4.82
C LEU A 116 -0.12 -11.17 -5.47
N ARG A 117 0.08 -11.77 -6.66
CA ARG A 117 -0.90 -12.64 -7.32
C ARG A 117 -1.27 -13.83 -6.45
N GLN A 118 -0.29 -14.55 -5.90
CA GLN A 118 -0.52 -15.71 -5.01
C GLN A 118 -1.30 -15.31 -3.77
N TRP A 119 -0.91 -14.20 -3.13
CA TRP A 119 -1.61 -13.69 -1.96
C TRP A 119 -3.05 -13.26 -2.29
N LEU A 120 -3.29 -12.55 -3.40
CA LEU A 120 -4.64 -12.17 -3.83
C LEU A 120 -5.51 -13.38 -4.16
N ALA A 121 -4.91 -14.45 -4.70
CA ALA A 121 -5.61 -15.70 -4.95
C ALA A 121 -5.98 -16.41 -3.65
N GLN A 122 -5.08 -16.45 -2.67
CA GLN A 122 -5.35 -16.99 -1.33
C GLN A 122 -6.50 -16.23 -0.65
N GLN A 123 -6.60 -14.91 -0.86
CA GLN A 123 -7.69 -14.08 -0.35
C GLN A 123 -8.99 -14.18 -1.18
N GLY A 124 -9.01 -14.94 -2.27
CA GLY A 124 -10.17 -15.10 -3.14
C GLY A 124 -10.52 -13.86 -3.98
N VAL A 125 -9.57 -12.90 -4.14
CA VAL A 125 -9.76 -11.68 -4.92
C VAL A 125 -9.55 -11.91 -6.41
N LEU A 126 -8.45 -12.60 -6.75
CA LEU A 126 -8.10 -13.00 -8.12
C LEU A 126 -7.98 -14.53 -8.24
N PRO A 127 -8.12 -15.11 -9.42
CA PRO A 127 -7.81 -16.53 -9.64
C PRO A 127 -6.29 -16.74 -9.60
N LEU A 128 -5.84 -17.89 -9.08
CA LEU A 128 -4.41 -18.26 -9.12
C LEU A 128 -3.94 -18.60 -10.54
N SER A 129 -4.83 -19.19 -11.34
CA SER A 129 -4.59 -19.57 -12.73
C SER A 129 -5.72 -19.11 -13.65
N GLY A 130 -5.39 -18.89 -14.92
CA GLY A 130 -6.31 -18.29 -15.87
C GLY A 130 -6.49 -16.78 -15.69
N CYS A 131 -7.27 -16.18 -16.56
CA CYS A 131 -7.45 -14.73 -16.55
C CYS A 131 -8.52 -14.29 -15.55
N PRO A 132 -8.26 -13.21 -14.81
CA PRO A 132 -9.28 -12.59 -13.98
C PRO A 132 -10.41 -12.01 -14.85
N ALA A 133 -11.58 -11.78 -14.28
CA ALA A 133 -12.67 -11.14 -14.98
C ALA A 133 -12.23 -9.79 -15.58
N ALA A 134 -12.71 -9.46 -16.78
CA ALA A 134 -12.38 -8.20 -17.46
C ALA A 134 -12.65 -7.00 -16.55
N GLY A 135 -11.72 -6.05 -16.49
CA GLY A 135 -11.82 -4.86 -15.65
C GLY A 135 -11.59 -5.07 -14.16
N SER A 136 -11.28 -6.31 -13.69
CA SER A 136 -11.04 -6.56 -12.28
C SER A 136 -9.62 -6.15 -11.81
N VAL A 137 -8.69 -5.95 -12.72
CA VAL A 137 -7.33 -5.45 -12.45
C VAL A 137 -7.08 -4.21 -13.29
N SER A 138 -6.53 -3.17 -12.68
CA SER A 138 -6.02 -1.99 -13.38
C SER A 138 -4.62 -1.65 -12.86
N VAL A 139 -3.74 -1.26 -13.78
CA VAL A 139 -2.39 -0.79 -13.47
C VAL A 139 -2.18 0.54 -14.15
N TRP A 140 -1.72 1.55 -13.42
CA TRP A 140 -1.40 2.88 -13.93
C TRP A 140 -0.02 3.30 -13.44
N ALA A 141 0.86 3.67 -14.34
CA ALA A 141 2.23 4.04 -14.04
C ALA A 141 2.50 5.52 -14.31
N ASN A 142 3.39 6.12 -13.53
CA ASN A 142 3.99 7.40 -13.85
C ASN A 142 4.81 7.29 -15.15
N THR A 143 5.21 8.41 -15.70
CA THR A 143 5.73 8.58 -17.07
C THR A 143 7.23 8.33 -17.22
N ASP A 144 7.95 8.03 -16.16
CA ASP A 144 9.36 7.62 -16.25
C ASP A 144 9.48 6.17 -16.73
N GLN A 145 10.50 5.88 -17.53
CA GLN A 145 10.73 4.52 -18.07
C GLN A 145 10.70 3.45 -16.92
N ARG A 146 11.37 3.70 -15.82
CA ARG A 146 11.42 2.77 -14.68
C ARG A 146 10.04 2.47 -14.09
N THR A 147 9.13 3.44 -14.09
CA THR A 147 7.77 3.26 -13.60
C THR A 147 6.87 2.57 -14.63
N ILE A 148 7.01 2.94 -15.90
CA ILE A 148 6.29 2.29 -17.03
C ILE A 148 6.64 0.81 -17.09
N ASP A 149 7.93 0.49 -17.09
CA ASP A 149 8.39 -0.91 -17.12
C ASP A 149 7.97 -1.69 -15.87
N SER A 150 8.09 -1.10 -14.68
CA SER A 150 7.61 -1.75 -13.45
C SER A 150 6.10 -2.00 -13.50
N GLY A 151 5.32 -1.06 -14.04
CA GLY A 151 3.88 -1.22 -14.24
C GLY A 151 3.55 -2.36 -15.21
N ALA A 152 4.24 -2.45 -16.33
CA ALA A 152 4.05 -3.52 -17.31
C ALA A 152 4.38 -4.90 -16.70
N LEU A 153 5.47 -5.00 -15.93
CA LEU A 153 5.85 -6.24 -15.25
C LEU A 153 4.83 -6.66 -14.18
N LEU A 154 4.31 -5.70 -13.39
CA LEU A 154 3.27 -5.98 -12.39
C LEU A 154 1.95 -6.42 -13.06
N ALA A 155 1.56 -5.80 -14.19
CA ALA A 155 0.38 -6.20 -14.94
C ALA A 155 0.48 -7.64 -15.45
N GLU A 156 1.63 -8.02 -16.01
CA GLU A 156 1.90 -9.38 -16.49
C GLU A 156 1.98 -10.37 -15.33
N ALA A 157 2.66 -10.04 -14.23
CA ALA A 157 2.79 -10.92 -13.06
C ALA A 157 1.44 -11.18 -12.35
N LEU A 158 0.57 -10.16 -12.29
CA LEU A 158 -0.76 -10.30 -11.69
C LEU A 158 -1.72 -11.17 -12.52
N ALA A 159 -1.57 -11.19 -13.83
CA ALA A 159 -2.44 -11.92 -14.75
C ALA A 159 -1.65 -12.40 -15.99
N PRO A 160 -0.78 -13.42 -15.83
CA PRO A 160 0.12 -13.88 -16.88
C PRO A 160 -0.62 -14.29 -18.15
N GLY A 161 -0.20 -13.75 -19.30
CA GLY A 161 -0.76 -14.05 -20.61
C GLY A 161 -2.18 -13.53 -20.86
N CYS A 162 -2.72 -12.70 -19.97
CA CYS A 162 -4.09 -12.17 -20.08
C CYS A 162 -4.20 -10.83 -20.82
N GLY A 163 -3.08 -10.27 -21.26
CA GLY A 163 -3.04 -9.05 -22.05
C GLY A 163 -3.46 -7.79 -21.27
N ILE A 164 -3.31 -7.78 -19.94
CA ILE A 164 -3.55 -6.57 -19.14
C ILE A 164 -2.41 -5.59 -19.40
N VAL A 165 -2.74 -4.42 -19.95
CA VAL A 165 -1.78 -3.37 -20.26
C VAL A 165 -1.75 -2.35 -19.13
N ALA A 166 -0.55 -2.02 -18.63
CA ALA A 166 -0.37 -0.90 -17.73
C ALA A 166 -0.58 0.43 -18.48
N GLY A 167 -1.54 1.24 -18.03
CA GLY A 167 -1.77 2.57 -18.57
C GLY A 167 -0.74 3.57 -18.05
N HIS A 168 -0.40 4.57 -18.87
CA HIS A 168 0.43 5.71 -18.50
C HIS A 168 0.19 6.86 -19.46
N ARG A 169 0.52 8.10 -19.08
CA ARG A 169 0.56 9.22 -20.00
C ARG A 169 1.81 9.14 -20.88
N GLN A 170 1.95 10.05 -21.84
CA GLN A 170 3.13 10.12 -22.69
C GLN A 170 4.42 10.06 -21.85
N ALA A 171 5.34 9.18 -22.21
CA ALA A 171 6.61 9.03 -21.51
C ALA A 171 7.36 10.37 -21.39
N GLY A 172 7.88 10.66 -20.20
CA GLY A 172 8.59 11.90 -19.89
C GLY A 172 7.70 13.14 -19.70
N SER A 173 6.36 13.04 -19.86
CA SER A 173 5.44 14.14 -19.54
C SER A 173 5.15 14.22 -18.03
N ASN A 174 4.55 15.32 -17.57
CA ASN A 174 4.08 15.44 -16.18
C ASN A 174 2.67 14.89 -16.07
N ASP A 175 2.50 13.70 -15.47
CA ASP A 175 1.19 13.16 -15.14
C ASP A 175 0.66 13.85 -13.87
N PRO A 176 -0.50 14.55 -13.93
CA PRO A 176 -1.09 15.21 -12.77
C PRO A 176 -1.39 14.28 -11.58
N LEU A 177 -1.50 12.97 -11.82
CA LEU A 177 -1.70 11.99 -10.74
C LEU A 177 -0.44 11.86 -9.86
N PHE A 178 0.75 11.93 -10.47
CA PHE A 178 2.03 11.75 -9.79
C PHE A 178 2.83 13.05 -9.65
N ARG A 179 2.70 13.97 -10.61
CA ARG A 179 3.44 15.23 -10.66
C ARG A 179 2.50 16.43 -10.79
N PRO A 180 1.56 16.60 -9.83
CA PRO A 180 0.53 17.65 -9.94
C PRO A 180 1.11 19.07 -9.90
N ILE A 181 2.20 19.29 -9.17
CA ILE A 181 2.86 20.60 -9.07
C ILE A 181 3.51 20.94 -10.40
N GLU A 182 4.31 20.03 -10.96
CA GLU A 182 5.01 20.20 -12.23
C GLU A 182 4.05 20.28 -13.42
N ALA A 183 2.92 19.56 -13.33
CA ALA A 183 1.85 19.61 -14.31
C ALA A 183 1.02 20.91 -14.24
N GLY A 184 1.22 21.73 -13.19
CA GLY A 184 0.39 22.90 -12.94
C GLY A 184 -1.07 22.57 -12.56
N ALA A 185 -1.33 21.35 -12.12
CA ALA A 185 -2.68 20.87 -11.76
C ALA A 185 -3.10 21.30 -10.35
N VAL A 186 -2.16 21.76 -9.53
CA VAL A 186 -2.39 22.28 -8.19
C VAL A 186 -1.60 23.58 -8.00
N PRO A 187 -2.14 24.56 -7.23
CA PRO A 187 -1.40 25.76 -6.90
C PRO A 187 -0.22 25.42 -5.98
N PHE A 188 0.94 26.04 -6.23
CA PHE A 188 2.14 25.88 -5.42
C PHE A 188 2.80 27.24 -5.19
N ASP A 189 3.07 27.55 -3.93
CA ASP A 189 3.83 28.73 -3.49
C ASP A 189 5.04 28.22 -2.70
N GLY A 190 6.25 28.41 -3.26
CA GLY A 190 7.49 27.95 -2.66
C GLY A 190 7.79 28.63 -1.32
N THR A 191 7.40 29.90 -1.14
CA THR A 191 7.62 30.63 0.12
C THR A 191 6.70 30.09 1.21
N ALA A 192 5.43 29.86 0.89
CA ALA A 192 4.50 29.22 1.83
C ALA A 192 4.92 27.78 2.16
N ALA A 193 5.46 27.05 1.18
CA ALA A 193 6.00 25.70 1.40
C ALA A 193 7.15 25.70 2.41
N VAL A 194 8.15 26.58 2.23
CA VAL A 194 9.30 26.71 3.14
C VAL A 194 8.80 27.03 4.56
N ALA A 195 7.92 28.04 4.70
CA ALA A 195 7.39 28.43 6.00
C ALA A 195 6.61 27.28 6.70
N ALA A 196 5.82 26.52 5.93
CA ALA A 196 5.08 25.37 6.45
C ALA A 196 6.01 24.23 6.90
N ILE A 197 7.05 23.94 6.12
CA ILE A 197 8.07 22.92 6.45
C ILE A 197 8.81 23.32 7.72
N GLU A 198 9.32 24.55 7.79
CA GLU A 198 10.03 25.05 8.96
C GLU A 198 9.14 25.04 10.22
N LYS A 199 7.88 25.44 10.09
CA LYS A 199 6.91 25.39 11.20
C LYS A 199 6.67 23.97 11.69
N GLN A 200 6.58 22.99 10.79
CA GLN A 200 6.24 21.60 11.13
C GLN A 200 7.46 20.81 11.62
N THR A 201 8.63 21.02 11.03
CA THR A 201 9.83 20.20 11.26
C THR A 201 10.94 20.92 12.02
N GLY A 202 10.89 22.24 12.08
CA GLY A 202 11.98 23.11 12.55
C GLY A 202 13.07 23.32 11.50
N GLY A 203 12.84 22.88 10.25
CA GLY A 203 13.75 23.04 9.12
C GLY A 203 14.87 21.96 9.05
N PRO A 204 15.69 22.00 7.98
CA PRO A 204 16.66 20.94 7.71
C PRO A 204 17.70 20.73 8.81
N ALA A 205 18.15 21.81 9.46
CA ALA A 205 19.09 21.71 10.58
C ALA A 205 18.48 21.04 11.82
N ALA A 206 17.17 21.22 12.03
CA ALA A 206 16.46 20.55 13.12
C ALA A 206 16.26 19.07 12.85
N LEU A 207 15.94 18.71 11.61
CA LEU A 207 15.81 17.32 11.16
C LEU A 207 17.11 16.51 11.35
N LEU A 208 18.26 17.13 11.17
CA LEU A 208 19.56 16.49 11.37
C LEU A 208 19.94 16.24 12.84
N ARG A 209 19.24 16.89 13.78
CA ARG A 209 19.52 16.64 15.21
C ARG A 209 19.20 15.17 15.55
N GLY A 210 20.19 14.47 16.10
CA GLY A 210 20.09 13.05 16.40
C GLY A 210 20.64 12.11 15.32
N HIS A 211 21.06 12.64 14.15
CA HIS A 211 21.60 11.83 13.04
C HIS A 211 23.13 11.90 12.90
N ALA A 212 23.86 12.24 13.97
CA ALA A 212 25.31 12.31 13.93
C ALA A 212 25.99 10.97 13.59
N ALA A 213 25.40 9.85 14.07
CA ALA A 213 25.91 8.51 13.78
C ALA A 213 25.75 8.14 12.30
N GLU A 214 24.62 8.51 11.69
CA GLU A 214 24.32 8.28 10.28
C GLU A 214 25.24 9.11 9.38
N LEU A 215 25.45 10.38 9.72
CA LEU A 215 26.41 11.25 9.01
C LEU A 215 27.85 10.71 9.13
N GLN A 216 28.23 10.21 10.31
CA GLN A 216 29.53 9.57 10.50
C GLN A 216 29.66 8.27 9.67
N ALA A 217 28.60 7.45 9.60
CA ALA A 217 28.58 6.26 8.76
C ALA A 217 28.78 6.62 7.28
N MET A 218 28.13 7.69 6.80
CA MET A 218 28.31 8.20 5.44
C MET A 218 29.77 8.64 5.20
N GLN A 219 30.36 9.40 6.13
CA GLN A 219 31.79 9.79 6.06
C GLN A 219 32.73 8.57 5.97
N GLN A 220 32.48 7.54 6.80
CA GLN A 220 33.28 6.30 6.79
C GLN A 220 33.12 5.52 5.47
N ILE A 221 31.95 5.52 4.86
CA ILE A 221 31.73 4.88 3.55
C ILE A 221 32.49 5.66 2.47
N LEU A 222 32.38 6.98 2.43
CA LEU A 222 33.04 7.82 1.43
C LEU A 222 34.55 7.82 1.58
N GLY A 223 35.06 7.72 2.83
CA GLY A 223 36.48 7.83 3.18
C GLY A 223 36.89 9.26 3.50
N CYS A 224 36.60 10.23 2.63
CA CYS A 224 36.77 11.66 2.84
C CYS A 224 38.24 12.08 3.16
N THR A 225 39.26 11.29 2.73
CA THR A 225 40.65 11.59 3.01
C THR A 225 41.24 12.63 2.08
N ARG A 226 40.73 12.68 0.83
CA ARG A 226 41.15 13.66 -0.19
C ARG A 226 40.44 15.00 -0.01
N THR A 227 39.15 14.96 0.27
CA THR A 227 38.31 16.13 0.51
C THR A 227 37.61 15.95 1.85
N PRO A 228 37.94 16.74 2.87
CA PRO A 228 37.26 16.66 4.17
C PRO A 228 35.74 16.83 4.00
N CYS A 229 34.94 15.98 4.66
CA CYS A 229 33.49 15.98 4.55
C CYS A 229 32.82 15.99 5.93
N ASP A 230 33.11 17.00 6.75
CA ASP A 230 32.42 17.17 8.04
C ASP A 230 30.98 17.62 7.81
N PHE A 231 30.11 16.66 7.40
CA PHE A 231 28.71 16.93 7.13
C PHE A 231 27.97 17.52 8.34
N ALA A 232 28.38 17.18 9.55
CA ALA A 232 27.71 17.67 10.76
C ALA A 232 27.92 19.20 10.99
N GLN A 233 28.98 19.77 10.43
CA GLN A 233 29.31 21.20 10.55
C GLN A 233 28.83 22.01 9.31
N MET A 234 28.34 21.36 8.27
CA MET A 234 27.89 22.08 7.09
C MET A 234 26.56 22.81 7.35
N PRO A 235 26.41 24.05 6.87
CA PRO A 235 25.16 24.77 6.99
C PRO A 235 24.06 24.12 6.17
N SER A 236 22.85 24.07 6.71
CA SER A 236 21.64 23.61 6.00
C SER A 236 20.85 24.81 5.50
N THR A 237 20.35 24.76 4.28
CA THR A 237 19.51 25.80 3.68
C THR A 237 18.25 25.20 3.06
N LEU A 238 17.16 25.95 3.12
CA LEU A 238 15.92 25.64 2.42
C LEU A 238 15.32 26.94 1.86
N ALA A 239 15.06 26.97 0.57
CA ALA A 239 14.51 28.14 -0.11
C ALA A 239 13.53 27.70 -1.22
N PRO A 240 12.66 28.60 -1.72
CA PRO A 240 11.95 28.35 -2.96
C PRO A 240 12.94 28.15 -4.12
N SER A 241 12.64 27.20 -5.04
CA SER A 241 13.43 27.04 -6.25
C SER A 241 13.35 28.28 -7.15
N ALA A 242 14.36 28.51 -7.97
CA ALA A 242 14.46 29.68 -8.83
C ALA A 242 13.25 29.86 -9.79
N ASN A 243 12.60 28.75 -10.20
CA ASN A 243 11.41 28.79 -11.06
C ASN A 243 10.09 28.90 -10.25
N GLY A 244 10.14 28.99 -8.92
CA GLY A 244 8.98 29.09 -8.04
C GLY A 244 8.09 27.84 -7.94
N ARG A 245 8.46 26.76 -8.65
CA ARG A 245 7.64 25.52 -8.72
C ARG A 245 8.21 24.35 -7.91
N GLY A 246 9.07 24.63 -6.95
CA GLY A 246 9.71 23.63 -6.12
C GLY A 246 10.49 24.28 -4.99
N LEU A 247 11.34 23.49 -4.36
CA LEU A 247 12.22 23.86 -3.27
C LEU A 247 13.68 23.67 -3.67
N ALA A 248 14.56 24.48 -3.13
CA ALA A 248 16.01 24.34 -3.18
C ALA A 248 16.50 23.99 -1.77
N LEU A 249 16.97 22.77 -1.61
CA LEU A 249 17.58 22.27 -0.39
C LEU A 249 19.09 22.30 -0.56
N GLY A 250 19.84 22.66 0.48
CA GLY A 250 21.30 22.59 0.50
C GLY A 250 21.81 22.11 1.85
N GLY A 251 23.03 21.60 1.85
CA GLY A 251 23.70 21.09 3.04
C GLY A 251 23.60 19.56 3.20
N PRO A 252 23.76 19.04 4.44
CA PRO A 252 23.94 17.61 4.66
C PRO A 252 22.82 16.71 4.14
N ILE A 253 21.54 17.08 4.31
CA ILE A 253 20.43 16.25 3.82
C ILE A 253 20.49 16.15 2.28
N ASP A 254 20.67 17.25 1.58
CA ASP A 254 20.80 17.29 0.13
C ASP A 254 21.96 16.41 -0.37
N LEU A 255 23.15 16.54 0.28
CA LEU A 255 24.34 15.78 -0.08
C LEU A 255 24.20 14.29 0.20
N THR A 256 23.64 13.92 1.35
CA THR A 256 23.75 12.54 1.85
C THR A 256 22.53 11.68 1.53
N SER A 257 21.34 12.27 1.34
CA SER A 257 20.11 11.50 1.11
C SER A 257 20.18 10.68 -0.18
N GLY A 258 20.39 11.32 -1.32
CA GLY A 258 20.52 10.62 -2.60
C GLY A 258 21.78 9.74 -2.66
N THR A 259 22.87 10.16 -1.99
CA THR A 259 24.07 9.32 -1.87
C THR A 259 23.78 8.02 -1.11
N GLY A 260 23.00 8.09 -0.02
CA GLY A 260 22.55 6.91 0.73
C GLY A 260 21.70 5.97 -0.13
N GLU A 261 20.77 6.54 -0.91
CA GLU A 261 19.96 5.78 -1.87
C GLU A 261 20.83 5.06 -2.90
N VAL A 262 21.83 5.74 -3.48
CA VAL A 262 22.73 5.11 -4.47
C VAL A 262 23.53 3.95 -3.86
N LEU A 263 23.99 4.05 -2.61
CA LEU A 263 24.67 2.96 -1.91
C LEU A 263 23.73 1.77 -1.68
N LEU A 264 22.47 2.03 -1.31
CA LEU A 264 21.45 0.98 -1.17
C LEU A 264 21.16 0.32 -2.53
N LEU A 265 21.02 1.09 -3.59
CA LEU A 265 20.80 0.57 -4.95
C LEU A 265 21.97 -0.30 -5.43
N GLN A 266 23.23 0.05 -5.12
CA GLN A 266 24.40 -0.79 -5.42
C GLN A 266 24.30 -2.17 -4.78
N TYR A 267 23.86 -2.22 -3.52
CA TYR A 267 23.68 -3.49 -2.82
C TYR A 267 22.52 -4.29 -3.41
N ALA A 268 21.37 -3.65 -3.60
CA ALA A 268 20.15 -4.26 -4.13
C ALA A 268 20.31 -4.76 -5.57
N GLU A 269 21.14 -4.10 -6.40
CA GLU A 269 21.48 -4.53 -7.76
C GLU A 269 22.36 -5.79 -7.79
N GLY A 270 22.91 -6.20 -6.65
CA GLY A 270 23.81 -7.36 -6.61
C GLY A 270 25.22 -7.06 -7.04
N LEU A 271 25.68 -5.81 -7.03
CA LEU A 271 27.07 -5.49 -7.34
C LEU A 271 28.02 -6.25 -6.40
N PRO A 272 29.23 -6.63 -6.84
CA PRO A 272 30.22 -7.23 -5.95
C PRO A 272 30.37 -6.43 -4.66
N LEU A 273 30.41 -7.06 -3.50
CA LEU A 273 30.46 -6.36 -2.21
C LEU A 273 31.63 -5.37 -2.12
N SER A 274 32.74 -5.67 -2.79
CA SER A 274 33.89 -4.75 -2.91
C SER A 274 33.57 -3.46 -3.68
N GLN A 275 32.49 -3.42 -4.42
CA GLN A 275 32.02 -2.24 -5.16
C GLN A 275 30.91 -1.49 -4.41
N VAL A 276 30.21 -2.12 -3.48
CA VAL A 276 29.16 -1.47 -2.68
C VAL A 276 29.83 -0.52 -1.68
N GLY A 277 29.77 0.78 -1.97
CA GLY A 277 30.49 1.77 -1.19
C GLY A 277 31.98 1.41 -1.01
N TRP A 278 32.61 0.88 -2.06
CA TRP A 278 34.04 0.43 -2.06
C TRP A 278 34.32 -0.64 -1.00
N GLY A 279 33.36 -1.50 -0.72
CA GLY A 279 33.46 -2.55 0.31
C GLY A 279 33.25 -2.03 1.75
N ARG A 280 32.90 -0.75 1.91
CA ARG A 280 32.69 -0.15 3.24
C ARG A 280 31.21 -0.03 3.62
N ALA A 281 30.28 -0.15 2.67
CA ALA A 281 28.83 -0.10 2.93
C ALA A 281 28.32 -1.50 3.31
N THR A 282 28.53 -1.90 4.56
CA THR A 282 27.93 -3.13 5.11
C THR A 282 26.42 -3.00 5.25
N PRO A 283 25.65 -4.11 5.38
CA PRO A 283 24.19 -4.04 5.59
C PRO A 283 23.78 -3.11 6.76
N GLU A 284 24.55 -3.12 7.86
CA GLU A 284 24.28 -2.26 9.01
C GLU A 284 24.48 -0.78 8.66
N ARG A 285 25.54 -0.45 7.92
CA ARG A 285 25.79 0.91 7.46
C ARG A 285 24.77 1.36 6.41
N LEU A 286 24.33 0.46 5.53
CA LEU A 286 23.24 0.75 4.60
C LEU A 286 21.96 1.11 5.34
N THR A 287 21.59 0.36 6.38
CA THR A 287 20.46 0.69 7.25
C THR A 287 20.63 2.05 7.93
N GLN A 288 21.84 2.42 8.33
CA GLN A 288 22.11 3.73 8.91
C GLN A 288 21.94 4.86 7.89
N VAL A 289 22.58 4.76 6.71
CA VAL A 289 22.50 5.83 5.70
C VAL A 289 21.12 5.94 5.03
N SER A 290 20.32 4.88 4.99
CA SER A 290 18.93 4.90 4.57
C SER A 290 18.07 5.85 5.43
N ARG A 291 18.41 6.05 6.70
CA ARG A 291 17.75 7.07 7.55
C ARG A 291 18.02 8.50 7.06
N LEU A 292 19.19 8.75 6.45
CA LEU A 292 19.46 10.05 5.82
C LEU A 292 18.61 10.26 4.56
N HIS A 293 18.36 9.18 3.81
CA HIS A 293 17.44 9.23 2.67
C HIS A 293 16.03 9.57 3.12
N ALA A 294 15.54 8.96 4.20
CA ALA A 294 14.22 9.24 4.76
C ALA A 294 13.99 10.72 5.13
N LEU A 295 15.04 11.44 5.57
CA LEU A 295 14.97 12.88 5.90
C LEU A 295 14.56 13.74 4.70
N LEU A 296 14.85 13.29 3.47
CA LEU A 296 14.44 13.99 2.26
C LEU A 296 12.92 14.11 2.18
N PHE A 297 12.20 13.08 2.62
CA PHE A 297 10.74 13.06 2.61
C PHE A 297 10.15 14.01 3.66
N ASP A 298 10.85 14.29 4.75
CA ASP A 298 10.45 15.29 5.75
C ASP A 298 10.56 16.73 5.22
N ILE A 299 11.16 16.92 4.05
CA ILE A 299 11.18 18.18 3.30
C ILE A 299 10.17 18.13 2.13
N TYR A 300 10.26 17.12 1.26
CA TYR A 300 9.60 17.15 -0.04
C TYR A 300 8.24 16.43 -0.08
N ALA A 301 7.87 15.63 0.92
CA ALA A 301 6.71 14.77 0.85
C ALA A 301 5.79 14.82 2.08
N ARG A 302 6.34 14.75 3.29
CA ARG A 302 5.56 14.55 4.51
C ARG A 302 4.96 15.81 5.12
N PRO A 303 5.61 17.00 5.09
CA PRO A 303 4.97 18.18 5.58
C PRO A 303 3.60 18.37 4.94
N HIS A 304 2.60 18.72 5.74
CA HIS A 304 1.20 18.74 5.27
C HIS A 304 1.01 19.59 4.01
N TYR A 305 1.71 20.72 3.92
CA TYR A 305 1.71 21.54 2.70
C TYR A 305 2.15 20.74 1.47
N MET A 306 3.23 19.97 1.57
CA MET A 306 3.74 19.16 0.47
C MET A 306 2.84 17.95 0.18
N ALA A 307 2.45 17.22 1.22
CA ALA A 307 1.59 16.05 1.10
C ALA A 307 0.23 16.37 0.46
N SER A 308 -0.40 17.47 0.86
CA SER A 308 -1.69 17.92 0.32
C SER A 308 -1.63 18.34 -1.15
N ARG A 309 -0.45 18.64 -1.68
CA ARG A 309 -0.26 18.98 -3.10
C ARG A 309 0.21 17.80 -3.93
N SER A 310 1.19 17.05 -3.46
CA SER A 310 1.75 15.93 -4.22
C SER A 310 0.98 14.62 -4.02
N GLY A 311 0.45 14.35 -2.81
CA GLY A 311 -0.24 13.10 -2.47
C GLY A 311 -1.76 13.11 -2.72
N ALA A 312 -2.38 14.30 -2.79
CA ALA A 312 -3.83 14.41 -2.89
C ALA A 312 -4.45 13.71 -4.12
N PRO A 313 -3.86 13.74 -5.33
CA PRO A 313 -4.43 13.01 -6.46
C PRO A 313 -4.51 11.50 -6.21
N LEU A 314 -3.46 10.88 -5.69
CA LEU A 314 -3.47 9.46 -5.31
C LEU A 314 -4.48 9.16 -4.18
N ALA A 315 -4.59 10.05 -3.18
CA ALA A 315 -5.57 9.90 -2.11
C ALA A 315 -7.02 9.93 -2.64
N ARG A 316 -7.32 10.79 -3.63
CA ARG A 316 -8.63 10.82 -4.29
C ARG A 316 -8.90 9.55 -5.09
N GLU A 317 -7.88 9.00 -5.78
CA GLU A 317 -8.01 7.69 -6.43
C GLU A 317 -8.36 6.58 -5.43
N VAL A 318 -7.75 6.56 -4.24
CA VAL A 318 -8.11 5.59 -3.18
C VAL A 318 -9.58 5.73 -2.80
N LEU A 319 -10.05 6.96 -2.53
CA LEU A 319 -11.45 7.21 -2.22
C LEU A 319 -12.39 6.74 -3.33
N GLN A 320 -12.07 7.07 -4.58
CA GLN A 320 -12.85 6.67 -5.74
C GLN A 320 -12.90 5.15 -5.87
N ARG A 321 -11.75 4.44 -5.76
CA ARG A 321 -11.69 2.98 -5.88
C ARG A 321 -12.49 2.28 -4.80
N PHE A 322 -12.52 2.81 -3.58
CA PHE A 322 -13.28 2.21 -2.49
C PHE A 322 -14.77 2.59 -2.50
N GLY A 323 -15.12 3.76 -3.02
CA GLY A 323 -16.50 4.24 -3.11
C GLY A 323 -17.29 3.71 -4.31
N ASP A 324 -16.61 3.43 -5.43
CA ASP A 324 -17.26 2.96 -6.65
C ASP A 324 -17.41 1.42 -6.67
N VAL A 325 -18.63 0.92 -6.70
CA VAL A 325 -18.93 -0.52 -6.74
C VAL A 325 -18.40 -1.20 -8.03
N GLN A 326 -18.23 -0.45 -9.10
CA GLN A 326 -17.70 -0.94 -10.38
C GLN A 326 -16.18 -0.84 -10.50
N ALA A 327 -15.51 -0.23 -9.51
CA ALA A 327 -14.04 -0.13 -9.53
C ALA A 327 -13.38 -1.51 -9.58
N PRO A 328 -12.19 -1.63 -10.20
CA PRO A 328 -11.41 -2.85 -10.22
C PRO A 328 -11.22 -3.44 -8.81
N LYS A 329 -11.17 -4.77 -8.70
CA LYS A 329 -10.85 -5.44 -7.44
C LYS A 329 -9.42 -5.15 -6.99
N VAL A 330 -8.51 -4.98 -7.96
CA VAL A 330 -7.11 -4.66 -7.73
C VAL A 330 -6.74 -3.46 -8.59
N SER A 331 -6.36 -2.36 -7.96
CA SER A 331 -5.83 -1.16 -8.59
C SER A 331 -4.39 -0.95 -8.16
N VAL A 332 -3.48 -0.92 -9.12
CA VAL A 332 -2.04 -0.72 -8.90
C VAL A 332 -1.63 0.62 -9.47
N PHE A 333 -0.99 1.45 -8.66
CA PHE A 333 -0.36 2.71 -9.07
C PHE A 333 1.15 2.57 -8.90
N VAL A 334 1.92 2.88 -9.93
CA VAL A 334 3.39 2.74 -9.90
C VAL A 334 4.04 4.10 -9.99
N GLY A 335 4.66 4.52 -8.92
CA GLY A 335 5.35 5.80 -8.79
C GLY A 335 6.75 5.66 -8.22
N SER A 336 7.12 6.61 -7.35
CA SER A 336 8.38 6.66 -6.61
C SER A 336 8.14 6.64 -5.10
N ASP A 337 9.23 6.59 -4.35
CA ASP A 337 9.29 6.76 -2.89
C ASP A 337 8.53 8.00 -2.40
N THR A 338 8.75 9.15 -3.05
CA THR A 338 8.10 10.43 -2.72
C THR A 338 6.57 10.33 -2.76
N HIS A 339 5.99 9.61 -3.74
CA HIS A 339 4.54 9.42 -3.85
C HIS A 339 3.99 8.59 -2.69
N ILE A 340 4.72 7.53 -2.32
CA ILE A 340 4.36 6.70 -1.16
C ILE A 340 4.47 7.52 0.12
N ALA A 341 5.57 8.28 0.31
CA ALA A 341 5.77 9.11 1.49
C ALA A 341 4.69 10.20 1.64
N ALA A 342 4.29 10.86 0.53
CA ALA A 342 3.24 11.86 0.54
C ALA A 342 1.86 11.27 0.87
N LEU A 343 1.51 10.12 0.26
CA LEU A 343 0.26 9.43 0.56
C LEU A 343 0.25 8.90 2.00
N SER A 344 1.35 8.33 2.46
CA SER A 344 1.51 7.85 3.85
C SER A 344 1.28 8.97 4.84
N SER A 345 1.79 10.19 4.57
CA SER A 345 1.56 11.35 5.42
C SER A 345 0.08 11.73 5.51
N LEU A 346 -0.63 11.76 4.37
CA LEU A 346 -2.07 12.06 4.36
C LEU A 346 -2.90 11.02 5.12
N LEU A 347 -2.47 9.76 5.09
CA LEU A 347 -3.12 8.64 5.80
C LEU A 347 -2.70 8.56 7.28
N GLY A 348 -1.64 9.29 7.67
CA GLY A 348 -1.04 9.19 8.99
C GLY A 348 -0.45 7.81 9.26
N VAL A 349 0.08 7.13 8.25
CA VAL A 349 0.73 5.82 8.38
C VAL A 349 2.24 5.94 8.46
N HIS A 350 2.85 5.08 9.26
CA HIS A 350 4.29 4.95 9.43
C HIS A 350 4.69 3.49 9.34
N PHE A 351 5.84 3.21 8.75
CA PHE A 351 6.38 1.86 8.64
C PHE A 351 7.89 1.83 8.90
N HIS A 352 8.35 0.67 9.37
CA HIS A 352 9.78 0.43 9.56
C HIS A 352 10.06 -1.05 9.27
N LEU A 353 10.65 -1.32 8.13
CA LEU A 353 11.04 -2.66 7.73
C LEU A 353 12.51 -2.93 8.09
N PRO A 354 12.86 -4.16 8.51
CA PRO A 354 14.24 -4.53 8.78
C PRO A 354 15.18 -4.25 7.60
N GLY A 355 16.30 -3.60 7.86
CA GLY A 355 17.29 -3.25 6.84
C GLY A 355 17.10 -1.88 6.17
N TYR A 356 15.98 -1.20 6.44
CA TYR A 356 15.64 0.10 5.87
C TYR A 356 15.44 1.16 6.96
N GLY A 357 15.55 2.42 6.59
CA GLY A 357 15.16 3.53 7.47
C GLY A 357 13.66 3.52 7.77
N ALA A 358 13.27 4.08 8.92
CA ALA A 358 11.86 4.31 9.19
C ALA A 358 11.26 5.23 8.12
N ASP A 359 10.10 4.84 7.59
CA ASP A 359 9.39 5.58 6.54
C ASP A 359 10.21 5.83 5.25
N ASP A 360 11.21 5.01 4.99
CA ASP A 360 12.00 5.01 3.76
C ASP A 360 11.44 3.93 2.81
N PRO A 361 10.69 4.29 1.74
CA PRO A 361 10.07 3.30 0.87
C PRO A 361 11.10 2.53 0.05
N PRO A 362 11.32 1.21 0.26
CA PRO A 362 12.30 0.42 -0.50
C PRO A 362 11.97 0.32 -2.00
N PRO A 363 12.98 0.12 -2.89
CA PRO A 363 12.75 -0.20 -4.30
C PRO A 363 11.85 -1.43 -4.47
N GLY A 364 10.82 -1.33 -5.33
CA GLY A 364 9.84 -2.40 -5.53
C GLY A 364 8.88 -2.63 -4.36
N GLY A 365 8.97 -1.82 -3.29
CA GLY A 365 8.05 -1.86 -2.16
C GLY A 365 6.69 -1.24 -2.47
N ALA A 366 5.68 -1.56 -1.67
CA ALA A 366 4.31 -1.10 -1.88
C ALA A 366 3.57 -0.81 -0.58
N LEU A 367 2.84 0.31 -0.58
CA LEU A 367 1.77 0.58 0.37
C LEU A 367 0.47 -0.03 -0.17
N LEU A 368 -0.11 -0.96 0.56
CA LEU A 368 -1.40 -1.57 0.24
C LEU A 368 -2.48 -1.00 1.15
N LEU A 369 -3.57 -0.57 0.54
CA LEU A 369 -4.82 -0.24 1.21
C LEU A 369 -5.85 -1.30 0.81
N GLU A 370 -6.46 -1.93 1.81
CA GLU A 370 -7.30 -3.11 1.67
C GLU A 370 -8.71 -2.82 2.15
N LEU A 371 -9.70 -3.03 1.30
CA LEU A 371 -11.12 -2.96 1.68
C LEU A 371 -11.61 -4.35 2.07
N TRP A 372 -11.91 -4.53 3.33
CA TRP A 372 -12.43 -5.77 3.89
C TRP A 372 -13.92 -5.68 4.21
N ARG A 373 -14.62 -6.80 4.12
CA ARG A 373 -15.95 -6.99 4.70
C ARG A 373 -15.81 -7.90 5.91
N GLU A 374 -16.13 -7.38 7.07
CA GLU A 374 -16.13 -8.12 8.33
C GLU A 374 -17.32 -9.10 8.42
N PRO A 375 -17.30 -10.11 9.33
CA PRO A 375 -18.36 -11.08 9.51
C PRO A 375 -19.75 -10.45 9.79
N ASN A 376 -19.77 -9.30 10.45
CA ASN A 376 -20.99 -8.53 10.72
C ASN A 376 -21.49 -7.71 9.52
N GLY A 377 -20.82 -7.83 8.35
CA GLY A 377 -21.15 -7.10 7.12
C GLY A 377 -20.55 -5.70 7.01
N GLN A 378 -19.88 -5.19 8.06
CA GLN A 378 -19.22 -3.88 8.05
C GLN A 378 -18.05 -3.88 7.08
N GLN A 379 -17.89 -2.80 6.33
CA GLN A 379 -16.71 -2.57 5.51
C GLN A 379 -15.68 -1.76 6.29
N VAL A 380 -14.44 -2.24 6.27
CA VAL A 380 -13.30 -1.59 6.93
C VAL A 380 -12.12 -1.48 5.97
N VAL A 381 -11.31 -0.45 6.17
CA VAL A 381 -10.04 -0.25 5.47
C VAL A 381 -8.91 -0.67 6.40
N ARG A 382 -8.00 -1.49 5.89
CA ARG A 382 -6.74 -1.86 6.53
C ARG A 382 -5.59 -1.38 5.66
N ALA A 383 -4.44 -1.16 6.25
CA ALA A 383 -3.24 -0.77 5.53
C ALA A 383 -2.09 -1.69 5.90
N LYS A 384 -1.23 -2.01 4.93
CA LYS A 384 0.04 -2.68 5.17
C LYS A 384 1.11 -2.19 4.20
N TYR A 385 2.36 -2.30 4.62
CA TYR A 385 3.51 -2.12 3.76
C TYR A 385 4.15 -3.47 3.48
N LEU A 386 4.58 -3.69 2.24
CA LEU A 386 5.37 -4.86 1.87
C LEU A 386 6.55 -4.46 1.00
N ALA A 387 7.69 -5.13 1.20
CA ALA A 387 8.86 -4.97 0.35
C ALA A 387 9.79 -6.18 0.47
N GLN A 388 10.56 -6.45 -0.56
CA GLN A 388 11.67 -7.39 -0.46
C GLN A 388 12.69 -6.90 0.59
N SER A 389 13.31 -7.82 1.33
CA SER A 389 14.49 -7.47 2.12
C SER A 389 15.65 -7.10 1.19
N LEU A 390 16.68 -6.43 1.72
CA LEU A 390 17.88 -6.12 0.94
C LEU A 390 18.51 -7.38 0.34
N ASP A 391 18.51 -8.49 1.09
CA ASP A 391 19.06 -9.76 0.62
C ASP A 391 18.17 -10.43 -0.43
N GLN A 392 16.83 -10.35 -0.29
CA GLN A 392 15.91 -10.83 -1.32
C GLN A 392 16.05 -10.04 -2.62
N LEU A 393 16.21 -8.70 -2.55
CA LEU A 393 16.51 -7.89 -3.71
C LEU A 393 17.86 -8.27 -4.33
N ARG A 394 18.91 -8.33 -3.52
CA ARG A 394 20.26 -8.62 -3.98
C ARG A 394 20.41 -9.97 -4.65
N THR A 395 19.79 -11.00 -4.09
CA THR A 395 19.94 -12.40 -4.57
C THR A 395 18.84 -12.81 -5.54
N LEU A 396 17.84 -11.96 -5.76
CA LEU A 396 16.61 -12.30 -6.50
C LEU A 396 15.96 -13.57 -5.95
N ALA A 397 15.91 -13.70 -4.63
CA ALA A 397 15.33 -14.85 -3.98
C ALA A 397 13.85 -15.02 -4.40
N PRO A 398 13.41 -16.22 -4.77
CA PRO A 398 12.02 -16.47 -5.10
C PRO A 398 11.08 -16.04 -3.96
N LEU A 399 9.95 -15.42 -4.32
CA LEU A 399 8.92 -15.03 -3.39
C LEU A 399 7.67 -15.86 -3.61
N ASP A 400 7.15 -16.42 -2.54
CA ASP A 400 5.90 -17.16 -2.49
C ASP A 400 5.25 -17.04 -1.10
N LEU A 401 4.14 -17.73 -0.88
CA LEU A 401 3.44 -17.67 0.42
C LEU A 401 4.23 -18.32 1.57
N ALA A 402 5.19 -19.20 1.27
CA ALA A 402 6.10 -19.81 2.26
C ALA A 402 7.33 -18.93 2.52
N HIS A 403 7.76 -18.17 1.51
CA HIS A 403 8.91 -17.26 1.55
C HIS A 403 8.45 -15.84 1.16
N PRO A 404 7.65 -15.18 2.00
CA PRO A 404 7.08 -13.87 1.68
C PRO A 404 8.14 -12.77 1.70
N PRO A 405 7.86 -11.61 1.07
CA PRO A 405 8.60 -10.38 1.36
C PRO A 405 8.35 -9.94 2.80
N LEU A 406 9.13 -8.97 3.28
CA LEU A 406 8.85 -8.28 4.53
C LEU A 406 7.46 -7.63 4.48
N GLN A 407 6.72 -7.71 5.58
CA GLN A 407 5.38 -7.15 5.71
C GLN A 407 5.20 -6.47 7.06
N GLN A 408 4.46 -5.38 7.07
CA GLN A 408 4.06 -4.69 8.30
C GLN A 408 2.62 -4.20 8.16
N GLU A 409 1.75 -4.64 9.05
CA GLU A 409 0.42 -4.05 9.21
C GLU A 409 0.54 -2.64 9.80
N LEU A 410 -0.24 -1.69 9.26
CA LEU A 410 -0.10 -0.27 9.57
C LEU A 410 -1.35 0.27 10.26
N ALA A 411 -1.13 1.07 11.29
CA ALA A 411 -2.20 1.85 11.90
C ALA A 411 -2.51 3.08 11.04
N LEU A 412 -3.76 3.24 10.61
CA LEU A 412 -4.25 4.42 9.91
C LEU A 412 -4.41 5.57 10.91
N GLY A 413 -3.54 6.58 10.82
CA GLY A 413 -3.58 7.75 11.71
C GLY A 413 -4.83 8.62 11.55
N LEU A 414 -5.53 8.48 10.41
CA LEU A 414 -6.83 9.10 10.17
C LEU A 414 -7.94 8.61 11.11
N CYS A 415 -7.78 7.42 11.69
CA CYS A 415 -8.77 6.78 12.55
C CYS A 415 -8.31 6.80 14.00
N THR A 416 -9.24 6.69 14.96
CA THR A 416 -8.95 6.83 16.38
C THR A 416 -9.04 5.49 17.12
N GLY A 417 -8.31 5.36 18.23
CA GLY A 417 -8.36 4.20 19.11
C GLY A 417 -8.05 2.88 18.39
N GLU A 418 -8.78 1.83 18.73
CA GLU A 418 -8.63 0.49 18.16
C GLU A 418 -8.99 0.41 16.66
N GLN A 419 -9.79 1.37 16.15
CA GLN A 419 -10.16 1.44 14.74
C GLN A 419 -8.99 1.76 13.81
N ARG A 420 -7.84 2.16 14.33
CA ARG A 420 -6.65 2.47 13.50
C ARG A 420 -6.16 1.29 12.67
N MET A 421 -6.36 0.05 13.12
CA MET A 421 -5.96 -1.16 12.39
C MET A 421 -7.04 -1.69 11.42
N ALA A 422 -8.30 -1.29 11.62
CA ALA A 422 -9.43 -1.68 10.79
C ALA A 422 -10.47 -0.55 10.80
N CYS A 423 -10.19 0.48 10.00
CA CYS A 423 -10.98 1.71 10.00
C CYS A 423 -12.30 1.52 9.24
N PRO A 424 -13.48 1.79 9.83
CA PRO A 424 -14.73 1.76 9.10
C PRO A 424 -14.65 2.62 7.84
N LEU A 425 -15.06 2.08 6.67
CA LEU A 425 -14.92 2.75 5.38
C LEU A 425 -15.49 4.17 5.38
N LYS A 426 -16.65 4.37 6.00
CA LYS A 426 -17.26 5.70 6.09
C LYS A 426 -16.39 6.69 6.89
N ALA A 427 -15.84 6.24 8.02
CA ALA A 427 -14.97 7.07 8.85
C ALA A 427 -13.65 7.37 8.12
N PHE A 428 -13.07 6.36 7.46
CA PHE A 428 -11.89 6.53 6.62
C PHE A 428 -12.10 7.58 5.53
N ALA A 429 -13.19 7.47 4.76
CA ALA A 429 -13.49 8.40 3.68
C ALA A 429 -13.67 9.83 4.21
N GLN A 430 -14.47 10.02 5.26
CA GLN A 430 -14.68 11.34 5.87
C GLN A 430 -13.38 11.95 6.39
N ALA A 431 -12.56 11.17 7.08
CA ALA A 431 -11.30 11.67 7.64
C ALA A 431 -10.29 12.03 6.52
N LEU A 432 -10.20 11.21 5.46
CA LEU A 432 -9.31 11.51 4.34
C LEU A 432 -9.79 12.73 3.55
N GLU A 433 -11.09 12.89 3.30
CA GLU A 433 -11.66 14.08 2.69
C GLU A 433 -11.36 15.35 3.53
N GLN A 434 -11.48 15.26 4.85
CA GLN A 434 -11.12 16.37 5.75
C GLN A 434 -9.64 16.73 5.64
N GLN A 435 -8.75 15.72 5.57
CA GLN A 435 -7.31 15.99 5.35
C GLN A 435 -7.03 16.66 4.02
N LEU A 436 -7.76 16.30 2.97
CA LEU A 436 -7.62 16.90 1.63
C LEU A 436 -8.17 18.33 1.54
N GLN A 437 -9.09 18.69 2.43
CA GLN A 437 -9.70 20.03 2.51
C GLN A 437 -8.98 20.94 3.52
N ARG A 438 -8.18 20.37 4.41
CA ARG A 438 -7.45 21.13 5.42
C ARG A 438 -6.50 22.10 4.76
N GLU A 439 -6.61 23.38 5.10
CA GLU A 439 -5.64 24.39 4.66
C GLU A 439 -4.25 24.04 5.20
N PRO A 440 -3.24 24.11 4.36
CA PRO A 440 -1.87 23.73 4.69
C PRO A 440 -1.16 24.73 5.60
#